data_4d3f7269307b22f17b759ef537ef5734
#
_entry.id   4d3f7269307b22f17b759ef537ef5734
#
_cell.length_a   1.000
_cell.length_b   1.000
_cell.length_c   1.000
_cell.angle_alpha   90.00
_cell.angle_beta   90.00
_cell.angle_gamma   90.00
#
_symmetry.space_group_name_H-M   'P 1'
#
loop_
_entity.id
_entity.type
_entity.pdbx_description
1 polymer ?
#
loop_
_entity_poly.entity_id
_entity_poly.type
_entity_poly.pdbx_seq_one_letter_code
_entity_poly.pdbx_strand_id
1 'polypeptide(L)'
;MFRLIKLAKVNKSYIFLIFILNLIYSSIPILEVFVVGKFLNNIHESLYFFEFIGILIAHFFIRQILSYYNYKFNLHIEKQFSTFTMNFISEIPYFNYENEDFHREVYYVKDIVPKFKSYLNSIISLFSYFIRFLGYCFIVSTLIWYLGIVVFILFIPLVFVAIYSGNLEYESYLESEDFFRRANYFADVLNEKETALERASYKYNVFIDKKWKENNDKGIDIEKKTLFFSELYANIGIIIMMIILLVIFLVILIFGKNQISLGLSVSLFSSLLVFTDEISYKLSMNVKKFVDSKLFLNKFNEFITKDYKIDIESSKLINNVEKIEFKNVSFTYGNNYILKNCSFIMEKSNKYAIVGENGAGKTTLVKILLGLLDYEGSILINGVELREISKNCLSKHFGAIFQDFVKYEMTVSENIGFESNKNIDEIIRKVGLNKKIDSFENGKNQFLGKLEEGISLSLGEWQKIALARLLIRNCDCLIFDEPTASLDPISEREIIENINHLITEDNIGIWITHRLGSCRSCDYILVLKDGKIVENDTFNNLLNFESYFKKLYTTQRSWYNE
;
A
#
# COMPACT_ATOMS: atom_id res chain seq x y z
N MET A 1 13.00 2.64 -14.43
CA MET A 1 12.04 1.98 -15.32
C MET A 1 12.44 0.56 -15.75
N PHE A 2 13.51 0.33 -16.48
CA PHE A 2 13.93 -1.03 -16.91
C PHE A 2 14.07 -2.02 -15.74
N ARG A 3 14.56 -1.55 -14.59
CA ARG A 3 14.66 -2.34 -13.36
C ARG A 3 13.27 -2.78 -12.88
N LEU A 4 12.27 -1.88 -12.82
CA LEU A 4 10.91 -2.19 -12.41
C LEU A 4 10.22 -3.18 -13.35
N ILE A 5 10.38 -3.01 -14.68
CA ILE A 5 9.88 -3.97 -15.67
C ILE A 5 10.48 -5.36 -15.45
N LYS A 6 11.79 -5.42 -15.15
CA LYS A 6 12.48 -6.69 -14.88
C LYS A 6 12.04 -7.31 -13.57
N LEU A 7 11.92 -6.53 -12.49
CA LEU A 7 11.51 -6.99 -11.16
C LEU A 7 10.05 -7.51 -11.18
N ALA A 8 9.15 -6.75 -11.80
CA ALA A 8 7.75 -7.16 -11.94
C ALA A 8 7.51 -8.20 -13.05
N LYS A 9 8.57 -8.71 -13.71
CA LYS A 9 8.47 -9.73 -14.78
C LYS A 9 7.47 -9.38 -15.88
N VAL A 10 7.32 -8.09 -16.22
CA VAL A 10 6.41 -7.64 -17.28
C VAL A 10 6.92 -8.11 -18.63
N ASN A 11 6.05 -8.73 -19.42
CA ASN A 11 6.41 -9.27 -20.73
C ASN A 11 6.68 -8.13 -21.75
N LYS A 12 7.93 -8.02 -22.19
CA LYS A 12 8.39 -6.98 -23.14
C LYS A 12 7.71 -7.11 -24.52
N SER A 13 7.31 -8.30 -24.91
CA SER A 13 6.63 -8.53 -26.20
C SER A 13 5.28 -7.82 -26.27
N TYR A 14 4.55 -7.71 -25.13
CA TYR A 14 3.31 -6.93 -25.08
C TYR A 14 3.56 -5.43 -25.25
N ILE A 15 4.60 -4.89 -24.62
CA ILE A 15 4.98 -3.47 -24.76
C ILE A 15 5.30 -3.18 -26.23
N PHE A 16 6.08 -4.04 -26.87
CA PHE A 16 6.47 -3.89 -28.27
C PHE A 16 5.27 -4.00 -29.21
N LEU A 17 4.38 -4.96 -28.99
CA LEU A 17 3.14 -5.11 -29.79
C LEU A 17 2.27 -3.85 -29.72
N ILE A 18 2.02 -3.33 -28.51
CA ILE A 18 1.22 -2.11 -28.33
C ILE A 18 1.88 -0.93 -29.00
N PHE A 19 3.20 -0.83 -28.91
CA PHE A 19 3.95 0.23 -29.57
C PHE A 19 3.76 0.18 -31.10
N ILE A 20 3.85 -1.00 -31.72
CA ILE A 20 3.60 -1.18 -33.16
C ILE A 20 2.14 -0.84 -33.52
N LEU A 21 1.18 -1.33 -32.76
CA LEU A 21 -0.23 -1.02 -33.02
C LEU A 21 -0.52 0.47 -32.90
N ASN A 22 0.09 1.18 -31.94
CA ASN A 22 -0.03 2.63 -31.84
C ASN A 22 0.67 3.36 -32.99
N LEU A 23 1.79 2.85 -33.50
CA LEU A 23 2.44 3.35 -34.72
C LEU A 23 1.50 3.30 -35.93
N ILE A 24 0.90 2.13 -36.15
CA ILE A 24 -0.06 1.92 -37.24
C ILE A 24 -1.25 2.85 -37.05
N TYR A 25 -1.85 2.90 -35.85
CA TYR A 25 -2.98 3.76 -35.54
C TYR A 25 -2.67 5.24 -35.75
N SER A 26 -1.49 5.71 -35.37
CA SER A 26 -1.08 7.11 -35.54
C SER A 26 -0.77 7.50 -36.98
N SER A 27 -0.50 6.56 -37.88
CA SER A 27 -0.30 6.84 -39.31
C SER A 27 -1.59 6.91 -40.12
N ILE A 28 -2.72 6.39 -39.60
CA ILE A 28 -3.99 6.38 -40.32
C ILE A 28 -4.49 7.80 -40.66
N PRO A 29 -4.53 8.79 -39.74
CA PRO A 29 -4.98 10.14 -40.06
C PRO A 29 -4.14 10.81 -41.17
N ILE A 30 -2.87 10.43 -41.30
CA ILE A 30 -1.99 10.90 -42.36
C ILE A 30 -2.44 10.35 -43.72
N LEU A 31 -2.80 9.06 -43.79
CA LEU A 31 -3.33 8.42 -44.99
C LEU A 31 -4.73 8.96 -45.35
N GLU A 32 -5.54 9.24 -44.32
CA GLU A 32 -6.88 9.84 -44.51
C GLU A 32 -6.82 11.14 -45.30
N VAL A 33 -5.82 12.00 -45.08
CA VAL A 33 -5.66 13.25 -45.83
C VAL A 33 -5.62 13.01 -47.34
N PHE A 34 -4.84 12.01 -47.77
CA PHE A 34 -4.72 11.70 -49.20
C PHE A 34 -5.98 11.08 -49.79
N VAL A 35 -6.61 10.16 -49.07
CA VAL A 35 -7.83 9.47 -49.55
C VAL A 35 -9.01 10.41 -49.58
N VAL A 36 -9.20 11.21 -48.51
CA VAL A 36 -10.27 12.25 -48.49
C VAL A 36 -10.03 13.30 -49.57
N GLY A 37 -8.79 13.73 -49.76
CA GLY A 37 -8.41 14.68 -50.81
C GLY A 37 -8.74 14.18 -52.22
N LYS A 38 -8.43 12.92 -52.54
CA LYS A 38 -8.78 12.27 -53.81
C LYS A 38 -10.30 12.17 -53.98
N PHE A 39 -11.00 11.74 -52.94
CA PHE A 39 -12.46 11.64 -52.96
C PHE A 39 -13.13 13.00 -53.23
N LEU A 40 -12.70 14.07 -52.55
CA LEU A 40 -13.26 15.42 -52.76
C LEU A 40 -13.00 15.98 -54.17
N ASN A 41 -11.92 15.57 -54.82
CA ASN A 41 -11.61 16.00 -56.20
C ASN A 41 -12.43 15.22 -57.23
N ASN A 42 -12.82 13.98 -56.95
CA ASN A 42 -13.42 13.06 -57.91
C ASN A 42 -14.72 12.45 -57.32
N ILE A 43 -15.61 13.28 -56.82
CA ILE A 43 -16.85 12.88 -56.09
C ILE A 43 -17.74 11.96 -56.93
N HIS A 44 -17.70 12.07 -58.25
CA HIS A 44 -18.53 11.28 -59.18
C HIS A 44 -17.96 9.87 -59.46
N GLU A 45 -16.74 9.58 -59.06
CA GLU A 45 -16.12 8.28 -59.28
C GLU A 45 -16.34 7.34 -58.08
N SER A 46 -17.04 6.22 -58.30
CA SER A 46 -17.37 5.26 -57.25
C SER A 46 -16.13 4.61 -56.60
N LEU A 47 -15.03 4.51 -57.32
CA LEU A 47 -13.78 3.94 -56.81
C LEU A 47 -13.24 4.71 -55.59
N TYR A 48 -13.16 6.03 -55.65
CA TYR A 48 -12.66 6.85 -54.55
C TYR A 48 -13.63 6.90 -53.36
N PHE A 49 -14.91 6.70 -53.60
CA PHE A 49 -15.89 6.53 -52.52
C PHE A 49 -15.64 5.23 -51.75
N PHE A 50 -15.37 4.12 -52.43
CA PHE A 50 -15.03 2.84 -51.77
C PHE A 50 -13.69 2.92 -51.03
N GLU A 51 -12.66 3.59 -51.58
CA GLU A 51 -11.40 3.85 -50.89
C GLU A 51 -11.63 4.64 -49.59
N PHE A 52 -12.45 5.68 -49.63
CA PHE A 52 -12.81 6.50 -48.45
C PHE A 52 -13.53 5.67 -47.39
N ILE A 53 -14.53 4.89 -47.73
CA ILE A 53 -15.19 3.98 -46.81
C ILE A 53 -14.22 2.94 -46.26
N GLY A 54 -13.35 2.40 -47.09
CA GLY A 54 -12.36 1.39 -46.69
C GLY A 54 -11.41 1.90 -45.59
N ILE A 55 -10.91 3.13 -45.69
CA ILE A 55 -10.01 3.69 -44.68
C ILE A 55 -10.75 4.00 -43.37
N LEU A 56 -12.01 4.45 -43.42
CA LEU A 56 -12.83 4.65 -42.21
C LEU A 56 -13.09 3.33 -41.47
N ILE A 57 -13.41 2.28 -42.23
CA ILE A 57 -13.59 0.93 -41.66
C ILE A 57 -12.27 0.43 -41.05
N ALA A 58 -11.15 0.58 -41.75
CA ALA A 58 -9.83 0.19 -41.26
C ALA A 58 -9.46 0.95 -39.98
N HIS A 59 -9.72 2.25 -39.92
CA HIS A 59 -9.51 3.08 -38.74
C HIS A 59 -10.32 2.54 -37.54
N PHE A 60 -11.60 2.25 -37.75
CA PHE A 60 -12.45 1.68 -36.71
C PHE A 60 -11.91 0.34 -36.19
N PHE A 61 -11.60 -0.60 -37.09
CA PHE A 61 -11.10 -1.93 -36.70
C PHE A 61 -9.75 -1.86 -35.96
N ILE A 62 -8.79 -1.06 -36.45
CA ILE A 62 -7.48 -0.90 -35.81
C ILE A 62 -7.64 -0.30 -34.42
N ARG A 63 -8.54 0.68 -34.24
CA ARG A 63 -8.89 1.24 -32.94
C ARG A 63 -9.43 0.17 -31.96
N GLN A 64 -10.32 -0.71 -32.43
CA GLN A 64 -10.88 -1.79 -31.59
C GLN A 64 -9.80 -2.81 -31.20
N ILE A 65 -8.95 -3.20 -32.15
CA ILE A 65 -7.81 -4.10 -31.90
C ILE A 65 -6.87 -3.48 -30.86
N LEU A 66 -6.52 -2.22 -31.03
CA LEU A 66 -5.64 -1.50 -30.09
C LEU A 66 -6.27 -1.41 -28.70
N SER A 67 -7.56 -1.10 -28.60
CA SER A 67 -8.30 -1.05 -27.34
C SER A 67 -8.28 -2.40 -26.61
N TYR A 68 -8.52 -3.49 -27.33
CA TYR A 68 -8.48 -4.86 -26.77
C TYR A 68 -7.09 -5.21 -26.23
N TYR A 69 -6.02 -4.96 -26.99
CA TYR A 69 -4.66 -5.25 -26.55
C TYR A 69 -4.20 -4.35 -25.40
N ASN A 70 -4.60 -3.08 -25.38
CA ASN A 70 -4.34 -2.17 -24.27
C ASN A 70 -5.03 -2.66 -22.98
N TYR A 71 -6.28 -3.11 -23.07
CA TYR A 71 -6.99 -3.68 -21.92
C TYR A 71 -6.27 -4.93 -21.38
N LYS A 72 -5.94 -5.88 -22.27
CA LYS A 72 -5.22 -7.11 -21.92
C LYS A 72 -3.84 -6.81 -21.28
N PHE A 73 -3.14 -5.84 -21.81
CA PHE A 73 -1.86 -5.38 -21.26
C PHE A 73 -2.01 -4.76 -19.87
N ASN A 74 -3.02 -3.92 -19.67
CA ASN A 74 -3.30 -3.31 -18.38
C ASN A 74 -3.61 -4.35 -17.30
N LEU A 75 -4.36 -5.40 -17.63
CA LEU A 75 -4.60 -6.54 -16.73
C LEU A 75 -3.31 -7.32 -16.42
N HIS A 76 -2.46 -7.51 -17.43
CA HIS A 76 -1.17 -8.20 -17.24
C HIS A 76 -0.25 -7.41 -16.30
N ILE A 77 -0.14 -6.09 -16.48
CA ILE A 77 0.62 -5.21 -15.58
C ILE A 77 0.06 -5.31 -14.15
N GLU A 78 -1.25 -5.19 -14.00
CA GLU A 78 -1.91 -5.26 -12.70
C GLU A 78 -1.55 -6.53 -11.94
N LYS A 79 -1.72 -7.69 -12.59
CA LYS A 79 -1.37 -8.98 -12.01
C LYS A 79 0.10 -9.05 -11.57
N GLN A 80 1.02 -8.64 -12.45
CA GLN A 80 2.46 -8.78 -12.18
C GLN A 80 2.93 -7.83 -11.08
N PHE A 81 2.50 -6.56 -11.13
CA PHE A 81 2.90 -5.59 -10.11
C PHE A 81 2.24 -5.87 -8.76
N SER A 82 0.97 -6.27 -8.71
CA SER A 82 0.31 -6.65 -7.46
C SER A 82 1.01 -7.83 -6.81
N THR A 83 1.36 -8.86 -7.57
CA THR A 83 2.14 -10.00 -7.04
C THR A 83 3.51 -9.56 -6.53
N PHE A 84 4.23 -8.73 -7.32
CA PHE A 84 5.54 -8.21 -6.91
C PHE A 84 5.46 -7.39 -5.62
N THR A 85 4.48 -6.48 -5.53
CA THR A 85 4.35 -5.60 -4.36
C THR A 85 3.92 -6.35 -3.11
N MET A 86 3.02 -7.34 -3.24
CA MET A 86 2.62 -8.16 -2.10
C MET A 86 3.77 -9.01 -1.57
N ASN A 87 4.53 -9.65 -2.47
CA ASN A 87 5.73 -10.40 -2.07
C ASN A 87 6.77 -9.49 -1.39
N PHE A 88 7.01 -8.30 -1.97
CA PHE A 88 7.96 -7.35 -1.38
C PHE A 88 7.56 -6.91 0.03
N ILE A 89 6.27 -6.56 0.25
CA ILE A 89 5.78 -6.16 1.57
C ILE A 89 5.85 -7.31 2.57
N SER A 90 5.53 -8.54 2.15
CA SER A 90 5.54 -9.71 3.04
C SER A 90 6.95 -10.07 3.55
N GLU A 91 8.00 -9.65 2.84
CA GLU A 91 9.40 -9.88 3.21
C GLU A 91 9.98 -8.78 4.11
N ILE A 92 9.27 -7.66 4.30
CA ILE A 92 9.78 -6.54 5.10
C ILE A 92 9.71 -6.88 6.60
N PRO A 93 10.84 -6.80 7.33
CA PRO A 93 10.88 -7.06 8.75
C PRO A 93 9.99 -6.12 9.58
N TYR A 94 9.43 -6.65 10.67
CA TYR A 94 8.48 -5.93 11.53
C TYR A 94 9.02 -4.60 12.05
N PHE A 95 10.31 -4.51 12.40
CA PHE A 95 10.87 -3.31 13.01
C PHE A 95 10.72 -2.05 12.11
N ASN A 96 10.62 -2.22 10.77
CA ASN A 96 10.39 -1.11 9.87
C ASN A 96 9.00 -0.48 10.07
N TYR A 97 8.00 -1.29 10.49
CA TYR A 97 6.65 -0.81 10.77
C TYR A 97 6.55 0.06 12.03
N GLU A 98 7.57 0.10 12.88
CA GLU A 98 7.66 1.02 14.02
C GLU A 98 8.18 2.42 13.61
N ASN A 99 8.61 2.60 12.35
CA ASN A 99 9.13 3.85 11.82
C ASN A 99 8.03 4.64 11.09
N GLU A 100 7.78 5.89 11.51
CA GLU A 100 6.79 6.77 10.89
C GLU A 100 7.08 7.06 9.41
N ASP A 101 8.36 7.16 9.01
CA ASP A 101 8.74 7.40 7.63
C ASP A 101 8.38 6.21 6.74
N PHE A 102 8.50 4.99 7.26
CA PHE A 102 8.11 3.78 6.55
C PHE A 102 6.61 3.76 6.25
N HIS A 103 5.75 4.17 7.19
CA HIS A 103 4.30 4.25 6.96
C HIS A 103 3.94 5.21 5.82
N ARG A 104 4.67 6.32 5.68
CA ARG A 104 4.50 7.25 4.55
C ARG A 104 4.94 6.62 3.23
N GLU A 105 5.99 5.82 3.26
CA GLU A 105 6.55 5.19 2.06
C GLU A 105 5.75 3.99 1.56
N VAL A 106 5.14 3.20 2.45
CA VAL A 106 4.23 2.09 2.08
C VAL A 106 3.05 2.58 1.23
N TYR A 107 2.65 3.86 1.38
CA TYR A 107 1.63 4.46 0.53
C TYR A 107 1.95 4.33 -0.97
N TYR A 108 3.24 4.45 -1.36
CA TYR A 108 3.64 4.28 -2.77
C TYR A 108 3.34 2.90 -3.34
N VAL A 109 3.16 1.90 -2.48
CA VAL A 109 2.85 0.54 -2.93
C VAL A 109 1.42 0.41 -3.43
N LYS A 110 0.48 1.12 -2.80
CA LYS A 110 -0.95 1.08 -3.19
C LYS A 110 -1.18 1.65 -4.59
N ASP A 111 -0.45 2.71 -4.94
CA ASP A 111 -0.68 3.46 -6.18
C ASP A 111 0.29 3.13 -7.31
N ILE A 112 1.20 2.16 -7.13
CA ILE A 112 2.21 1.81 -8.13
C ILE A 112 1.60 1.36 -9.47
N VAL A 113 0.53 0.55 -9.43
CA VAL A 113 -0.09 0.00 -10.64
C VAL A 113 -0.71 1.10 -11.50
N PRO A 114 -1.61 1.97 -10.99
CA PRO A 114 -2.18 3.06 -11.79
C PRO A 114 -1.11 4.05 -12.28
N LYS A 115 -0.11 4.37 -11.46
CA LYS A 115 0.98 5.28 -11.85
C LYS A 115 1.88 4.67 -12.93
N PHE A 116 2.20 3.38 -12.86
CA PHE A 116 2.98 2.71 -13.91
C PHE A 116 2.21 2.61 -15.23
N LYS A 117 0.91 2.28 -15.19
CA LYS A 117 0.03 2.30 -16.37
C LYS A 117 -0.01 3.70 -16.99
N SER A 118 -0.21 4.73 -16.17
CA SER A 118 -0.24 6.13 -16.60
C SER A 118 1.06 6.54 -17.27
N TYR A 119 2.21 6.15 -16.71
CA TYR A 119 3.54 6.42 -17.26
C TYR A 119 3.72 5.82 -18.67
N LEU A 120 3.40 4.53 -18.84
CA LEU A 120 3.52 3.88 -20.13
C LEU A 120 2.57 4.46 -21.18
N ASN A 121 1.32 4.68 -20.80
CA ASN A 121 0.33 5.24 -21.71
C ASN A 121 0.69 6.68 -22.14
N SER A 122 1.25 7.49 -21.24
CA SER A 122 1.69 8.84 -21.59
C SER A 122 2.87 8.82 -22.57
N ILE A 123 3.86 7.93 -22.39
CA ILE A 123 4.97 7.78 -23.35
C ILE A 123 4.44 7.39 -24.74
N ILE A 124 3.57 6.38 -24.80
CA ILE A 124 2.99 5.90 -26.05
C ILE A 124 2.21 7.02 -26.74
N SER A 125 1.41 7.77 -25.99
CA SER A 125 0.63 8.90 -26.52
C SER A 125 1.53 10.01 -27.03
N LEU A 126 2.55 10.43 -26.27
CA LEU A 126 3.50 11.47 -26.69
C LEU A 126 4.23 11.06 -27.98
N PHE A 127 4.64 9.79 -28.08
CA PHE A 127 5.25 9.27 -29.28
C PHE A 127 4.30 9.23 -30.48
N SER A 128 3.03 8.88 -30.27
CA SER A 128 1.99 8.90 -31.31
C SER A 128 1.75 10.32 -31.84
N TYR A 129 1.71 11.34 -30.96
CA TYR A 129 1.60 12.73 -31.39
C TYR A 129 2.80 13.19 -32.22
N PHE A 130 3.99 12.80 -31.81
CA PHE A 130 5.22 13.12 -32.55
C PHE A 130 5.22 12.52 -33.97
N ILE A 131 4.79 11.27 -34.13
CA ILE A 131 4.68 10.61 -35.44
C ILE A 131 3.66 11.32 -36.33
N ARG A 132 2.47 11.61 -35.81
CA ARG A 132 1.44 12.35 -36.57
C ARG A 132 1.95 13.70 -37.01
N PHE A 133 2.61 14.40 -36.11
CA PHE A 133 3.22 15.69 -36.43
C PHE A 133 4.23 15.60 -37.58
N LEU A 134 5.16 14.65 -37.52
CA LEU A 134 6.12 14.44 -38.61
C LEU A 134 5.41 14.07 -39.92
N GLY A 135 4.35 13.28 -39.87
CA GLY A 135 3.53 12.95 -41.02
C GLY A 135 2.87 14.18 -41.67
N TYR A 136 2.30 15.06 -40.86
CA TYR A 136 1.72 16.31 -41.38
C TYR A 136 2.79 17.25 -41.94
N CYS A 137 3.94 17.39 -41.28
CA CYS A 137 5.08 18.14 -41.84
C CYS A 137 5.52 17.57 -43.21
N PHE A 138 5.57 16.24 -43.34
CA PHE A 138 5.89 15.58 -44.59
C PHE A 138 4.85 15.91 -45.69
N ILE A 139 3.54 15.79 -45.40
CA ILE A 139 2.51 16.12 -46.38
C ILE A 139 2.61 17.59 -46.82
N VAL A 140 2.76 18.51 -45.87
CA VAL A 140 2.91 19.95 -46.21
C VAL A 140 4.17 20.17 -47.06
N SER A 141 5.28 19.45 -46.77
CA SER A 141 6.52 19.56 -47.57
C SER A 141 6.37 19.00 -48.99
N THR A 142 5.51 18.01 -49.24
CA THR A 142 5.24 17.51 -50.60
C THR A 142 4.49 18.50 -51.45
N LEU A 143 3.72 19.42 -50.79
CA LEU A 143 3.00 20.49 -51.48
C LEU A 143 3.94 21.68 -51.76
N ILE A 144 4.57 22.17 -50.70
CA ILE A 144 5.51 23.29 -50.75
C ILE A 144 6.62 23.00 -49.76
N TRP A 145 7.82 22.64 -50.26
CA TRP A 145 8.91 22.06 -49.46
C TRP A 145 9.30 22.91 -48.22
N TYR A 146 9.36 24.23 -48.33
CA TYR A 146 9.76 25.11 -47.23
C TYR A 146 8.67 25.29 -46.17
N LEU A 147 7.38 25.12 -46.51
CA LEU A 147 6.27 25.26 -45.54
C LEU A 147 6.33 24.15 -44.50
N GLY A 148 6.76 22.93 -44.83
CA GLY A 148 6.92 21.87 -43.86
C GLY A 148 7.96 22.22 -42.77
N ILE A 149 9.05 22.89 -43.16
CA ILE A 149 10.08 23.39 -42.23
C ILE A 149 9.49 24.49 -41.34
N VAL A 150 8.70 25.41 -41.91
CA VAL A 150 8.01 26.47 -41.14
C VAL A 150 7.06 25.87 -40.11
N VAL A 151 6.22 24.89 -40.49
CA VAL A 151 5.33 24.19 -39.57
C VAL A 151 6.13 23.53 -38.44
N PHE A 152 7.26 22.89 -38.78
CA PHE A 152 8.13 22.25 -37.77
C PHE A 152 8.66 23.26 -36.75
N ILE A 153 9.17 24.40 -37.21
CA ILE A 153 9.71 25.45 -36.32
C ILE A 153 8.60 26.04 -35.43
N LEU A 154 7.42 26.29 -36.00
CA LEU A 154 6.28 26.88 -35.27
C LEU A 154 5.64 25.92 -34.25
N PHE A 155 5.89 24.61 -34.37
CA PHE A 155 5.43 23.63 -33.40
C PHE A 155 6.26 23.65 -32.10
N ILE A 156 7.52 24.05 -32.15
CA ILE A 156 8.41 24.06 -31.00
C ILE A 156 7.85 24.88 -29.82
N PRO A 157 7.40 26.14 -30.00
CA PRO A 157 6.80 26.93 -28.93
C PRO A 157 5.58 26.25 -28.28
N LEU A 158 4.76 25.53 -29.06
CA LEU A 158 3.58 24.81 -28.53
C LEU A 158 3.97 23.69 -27.59
N VAL A 159 5.02 22.94 -27.93
CA VAL A 159 5.55 21.91 -27.03
C VAL A 159 6.07 22.54 -25.74
N PHE A 160 6.75 23.68 -25.81
CA PHE A 160 7.19 24.40 -24.62
C PHE A 160 6.03 24.87 -23.75
N VAL A 161 4.97 25.42 -24.35
CA VAL A 161 3.74 25.83 -23.62
C VAL A 161 3.07 24.62 -22.95
N ALA A 162 2.97 23.50 -23.65
CA ALA A 162 2.39 22.28 -23.09
C ALA A 162 3.21 21.71 -21.91
N ILE A 163 4.56 21.74 -22.01
CA ILE A 163 5.45 21.32 -20.93
C ILE A 163 5.32 22.27 -19.73
N TYR A 164 5.31 23.59 -19.99
CA TYR A 164 5.18 24.60 -18.95
C TYR A 164 3.84 24.49 -18.21
N SER A 165 2.72 24.38 -18.95
CA SER A 165 1.38 24.15 -18.41
C SER A 165 1.32 22.86 -17.57
N GLY A 166 1.88 21.75 -18.07
CA GLY A 166 1.94 20.48 -17.34
C GLY A 166 2.75 20.55 -16.04
N ASN A 167 3.85 21.29 -16.02
CA ASN A 167 4.66 21.50 -14.83
C ASN A 167 3.94 22.38 -13.79
N LEU A 168 3.26 23.45 -14.22
CA LEU A 168 2.44 24.28 -13.32
C LEU A 168 1.34 23.46 -12.62
N GLU A 169 0.64 22.62 -13.37
CA GLU A 169 -0.38 21.76 -12.80
C GLU A 169 0.22 20.72 -11.83
N TYR A 170 1.43 20.23 -12.10
CA TYR A 170 2.13 19.32 -11.22
C TYR A 170 2.55 19.99 -9.90
N GLU A 171 3.11 21.20 -9.96
CA GLU A 171 3.47 21.97 -8.76
C GLU A 171 2.24 22.26 -7.89
N SER A 172 1.13 22.65 -8.52
CA SER A 172 -0.15 22.85 -7.83
C SER A 172 -0.67 21.57 -7.17
N TYR A 173 -0.53 20.42 -7.84
CA TYR A 173 -0.88 19.14 -7.26
C TYR A 173 -0.06 18.84 -6.00
N LEU A 174 1.25 19.12 -6.01
CA LEU A 174 2.10 18.93 -4.82
C LEU A 174 1.69 19.84 -3.65
N GLU A 175 1.35 21.11 -3.94
CA GLU A 175 0.89 22.06 -2.92
C GLU A 175 -0.48 21.66 -2.35
N SER A 176 -1.40 21.15 -3.18
CA SER A 176 -2.76 20.75 -2.78
C SER A 176 -2.81 19.40 -2.08
N GLU A 177 -1.84 18.49 -2.33
CA GLU A 177 -1.81 17.11 -1.83
C GLU A 177 -1.91 17.03 -0.30
N ASP A 178 -1.19 17.90 0.42
CA ASP A 178 -1.21 17.92 1.89
C ASP A 178 -2.59 18.31 2.44
N PHE A 179 -3.31 19.21 1.77
CA PHE A 179 -4.65 19.60 2.15
C PHE A 179 -5.66 18.48 1.85
N PHE A 180 -5.58 17.85 0.70
CA PHE A 180 -6.45 16.72 0.35
C PHE A 180 -6.19 15.51 1.26
N ARG A 181 -4.94 15.23 1.64
CA ARG A 181 -4.63 14.17 2.60
C ARG A 181 -5.30 14.41 3.95
N ARG A 182 -5.27 15.66 4.46
CA ARG A 182 -5.99 16.02 5.69
C ARG A 182 -7.50 15.94 5.52
N ALA A 183 -8.03 16.38 4.38
CA ALA A 183 -9.45 16.24 4.08
C ALA A 183 -9.87 14.78 4.03
N ASN A 184 -9.12 13.90 3.37
CA ASN A 184 -9.39 12.46 3.34
C ASN A 184 -9.39 11.83 4.73
N TYR A 185 -8.44 12.20 5.61
CA TYR A 185 -8.48 11.76 7.00
C TYR A 185 -9.80 12.13 7.71
N PHE A 186 -10.29 13.37 7.55
CA PHE A 186 -11.58 13.75 8.13
C PHE A 186 -12.77 13.05 7.47
N ALA A 187 -12.68 12.76 6.18
CA ALA A 187 -13.68 11.94 5.48
C ALA A 187 -13.71 10.50 6.02
N ASP A 188 -12.55 9.89 6.25
CA ASP A 188 -12.44 8.55 6.83
C ASP A 188 -13.05 8.53 8.24
N VAL A 189 -12.72 9.52 9.09
CA VAL A 189 -13.36 9.68 10.41
C VAL A 189 -14.90 9.77 10.31
N LEU A 190 -15.44 10.41 9.27
CA LEU A 190 -16.89 10.50 9.04
C LEU A 190 -17.50 9.18 8.53
N ASN A 191 -16.74 8.32 7.87
CA ASN A 191 -17.22 7.07 7.27
C ASN A 191 -17.02 5.84 8.16
N GLU A 192 -16.05 5.86 9.07
CA GLU A 192 -15.71 4.71 9.91
C GLU A 192 -16.76 4.44 10.98
N LYS A 193 -17.05 3.16 11.20
CA LYS A 193 -17.99 2.67 12.21
C LYS A 193 -17.45 2.90 13.63
N GLU A 194 -16.17 2.77 13.82
CA GLU A 194 -15.48 2.91 15.12
C GLU A 194 -15.69 4.31 15.71
N THR A 195 -15.71 5.33 14.89
CA THR A 195 -15.92 6.73 15.29
C THR A 195 -17.40 7.10 15.39
N ALA A 196 -18.30 6.32 14.80
CA ALA A 196 -19.72 6.66 14.65
C ALA A 196 -20.44 6.83 16.00
N LEU A 197 -20.14 5.96 16.97
CA LEU A 197 -20.78 6.00 18.31
C LEU A 197 -20.40 7.30 19.05
N GLU A 198 -19.13 7.64 19.07
CA GLU A 198 -18.62 8.84 19.74
C GLU A 198 -19.11 10.12 19.06
N ARG A 199 -19.08 10.14 17.71
CA ARG A 199 -19.61 11.26 16.92
C ARG A 199 -21.11 11.49 17.18
N ALA A 200 -21.90 10.42 17.29
CA ALA A 200 -23.32 10.50 17.61
C ALA A 200 -23.55 11.01 19.03
N SER A 201 -22.76 10.54 20.01
CA SER A 201 -22.87 10.91 21.41
C SER A 201 -22.54 12.37 21.67
N TYR A 202 -21.44 12.86 21.10
CA TYR A 202 -20.97 14.23 21.32
C TYR A 202 -21.41 15.23 20.24
N LYS A 203 -22.09 14.77 19.17
CA LYS A 203 -22.63 15.60 18.07
C LYS A 203 -21.60 16.49 17.37
N TYR A 204 -20.33 16.08 17.30
CA TYR A 204 -19.29 16.87 16.65
C TYR A 204 -19.14 16.63 15.16
N ASN A 205 -20.11 15.99 14.51
CA ASN A 205 -20.13 15.81 13.04
C ASN A 205 -19.95 17.15 12.30
N VAL A 206 -20.63 18.22 12.78
CA VAL A 206 -20.53 19.56 12.17
C VAL A 206 -19.11 20.13 12.25
N PHE A 207 -18.40 19.88 13.35
CA PHE A 207 -17.02 20.32 13.51
C PHE A 207 -16.07 19.58 12.56
N ILE A 208 -16.24 18.26 12.43
CA ILE A 208 -15.42 17.44 11.53
C ILE A 208 -15.71 17.81 10.06
N ASP A 209 -16.99 17.97 9.68
CA ASP A 209 -17.40 18.43 8.35
C ASP A 209 -16.79 19.80 8.03
N LYS A 210 -16.79 20.73 9.00
CA LYS A 210 -16.12 22.02 8.83
C LYS A 210 -14.62 21.87 8.58
N LYS A 211 -13.95 21.00 9.33
CA LYS A 211 -12.50 20.72 9.13
C LYS A 211 -12.22 20.08 7.79
N TRP A 212 -13.09 19.16 7.36
CA TRP A 212 -13.04 18.58 6.03
C TRP A 212 -13.16 19.67 4.95
N LYS A 213 -14.21 20.52 5.03
CA LYS A 213 -14.43 21.61 4.08
C LYS A 213 -13.27 22.59 4.04
N GLU A 214 -12.78 23.06 5.19
CA GLU A 214 -11.65 24.00 5.28
C GLU A 214 -10.41 23.49 4.53
N ASN A 215 -10.11 22.20 4.64
CA ASN A 215 -8.95 21.61 3.95
C ASN A 215 -9.26 21.33 2.47
N ASN A 216 -10.43 20.78 2.18
CA ASN A 216 -10.85 20.49 0.82
C ASN A 216 -10.93 21.76 -0.03
N ASP A 217 -11.54 22.84 0.49
CA ASP A 217 -11.66 24.11 -0.21
C ASP A 217 -10.30 24.75 -0.49
N LYS A 218 -9.37 24.71 0.47
CA LYS A 218 -7.99 25.18 0.26
C LYS A 218 -7.29 24.40 -0.86
N GLY A 219 -7.40 23.08 -0.87
CA GLY A 219 -6.86 22.25 -1.95
C GLY A 219 -7.48 22.61 -3.32
N ILE A 220 -8.81 22.73 -3.37
CA ILE A 220 -9.55 23.12 -4.57
C ILE A 220 -9.16 24.53 -5.05
N ASP A 221 -8.99 25.50 -4.15
CA ASP A 221 -8.64 26.87 -4.53
C ASP A 221 -7.23 26.96 -5.14
N ILE A 222 -6.27 26.19 -4.64
CA ILE A 222 -4.93 26.06 -5.23
C ILE A 222 -5.06 25.48 -6.65
N GLU A 223 -5.78 24.37 -6.81
CA GLU A 223 -5.97 23.73 -8.12
C GLU A 223 -6.72 24.63 -9.11
N LYS A 224 -7.82 25.28 -8.70
CA LYS A 224 -8.58 26.21 -9.55
C LYS A 224 -7.73 27.33 -10.10
N LYS A 225 -6.92 27.97 -9.24
CA LYS A 225 -6.05 29.07 -9.67
C LYS A 225 -5.06 28.61 -10.73
N THR A 226 -4.47 27.46 -10.54
CA THR A 226 -3.49 26.92 -11.49
C THR A 226 -4.14 26.42 -12.77
N LEU A 227 -5.29 25.73 -12.69
CA LEU A 227 -6.04 25.29 -13.85
C LEU A 227 -6.44 26.47 -14.73
N PHE A 228 -6.86 27.58 -14.12
CA PHE A 228 -7.20 28.81 -14.89
C PHE A 228 -6.00 29.28 -15.73
N PHE A 229 -4.81 29.37 -15.14
CA PHE A 229 -3.62 29.81 -15.88
C PHE A 229 -3.15 28.76 -16.88
N SER A 230 -3.17 27.47 -16.53
CA SER A 230 -2.75 26.40 -17.44
C SER A 230 -3.64 26.32 -18.67
N GLU A 231 -4.97 26.43 -18.50
CA GLU A 231 -5.92 26.49 -19.61
C GLU A 231 -5.78 27.78 -20.44
N LEU A 232 -5.51 28.92 -19.80
CA LEU A 232 -5.28 30.18 -20.51
C LEU A 232 -4.04 30.07 -21.41
N TYR A 233 -2.94 29.52 -20.93
CA TYR A 233 -1.74 29.28 -21.75
C TYR A 233 -2.03 28.27 -22.87
N ALA A 234 -2.71 27.16 -22.60
CA ALA A 234 -3.08 26.18 -23.60
C ALA A 234 -3.96 26.82 -24.70
N ASN A 235 -4.98 27.61 -24.32
CA ASN A 235 -5.87 28.29 -25.28
C ASN A 235 -5.14 29.34 -26.11
N ILE A 236 -4.23 30.11 -25.55
CA ILE A 236 -3.37 31.03 -26.32
C ILE A 236 -2.57 30.25 -27.37
N GLY A 237 -1.99 29.10 -26.98
CA GLY A 237 -1.29 28.21 -27.90
C GLY A 237 -2.18 27.72 -29.04
N ILE A 238 -3.45 27.36 -28.76
CA ILE A 238 -4.45 26.97 -29.77
C ILE A 238 -4.71 28.12 -30.77
N ILE A 239 -4.98 29.30 -30.25
CA ILE A 239 -5.28 30.48 -31.10
C ILE A 239 -4.11 30.80 -32.02
N ILE A 240 -2.89 30.81 -31.51
CA ILE A 240 -1.68 31.03 -32.32
C ILE A 240 -1.57 29.98 -33.41
N MET A 241 -1.78 28.69 -33.07
CA MET A 241 -1.72 27.61 -34.06
C MET A 241 -2.82 27.70 -35.10
N MET A 242 -4.05 28.07 -34.72
CA MET A 242 -5.13 28.30 -35.69
C MET A 242 -4.81 29.43 -36.67
N ILE A 243 -4.23 30.53 -36.20
CA ILE A 243 -3.77 31.63 -37.07
C ILE A 243 -2.69 31.14 -38.02
N ILE A 244 -1.71 30.38 -37.55
CA ILE A 244 -0.64 29.82 -38.37
C ILE A 244 -1.21 28.90 -39.45
N LEU A 245 -2.13 28.00 -39.08
CA LEU A 245 -2.78 27.09 -40.03
C LEU A 245 -3.59 27.84 -41.08
N LEU A 246 -4.30 28.90 -40.67
CA LEU A 246 -5.01 29.74 -41.60
C LEU A 246 -4.09 30.45 -42.60
N VAL A 247 -2.95 30.97 -42.11
CA VAL A 247 -1.93 31.57 -43.00
C VAL A 247 -1.34 30.54 -43.96
N ILE A 248 -1.01 29.34 -43.48
CA ILE A 248 -0.52 28.24 -44.34
C ILE A 248 -1.57 27.86 -45.39
N PHE A 249 -2.84 27.75 -45.00
CA PHE A 249 -3.93 27.46 -45.93
C PHE A 249 -4.09 28.53 -46.99
N LEU A 250 -4.03 29.81 -46.62
CA LEU A 250 -4.09 30.93 -47.57
C LEU A 250 -2.88 30.91 -48.53
N VAL A 251 -1.68 30.63 -48.04
CA VAL A 251 -0.48 30.50 -48.89
C VAL A 251 -0.65 29.35 -49.88
N ILE A 252 -1.17 28.21 -49.44
CA ILE A 252 -1.46 27.07 -50.32
C ILE A 252 -2.49 27.44 -51.39
N LEU A 253 -3.56 28.18 -51.06
CA LEU A 253 -4.57 28.60 -51.99
C LEU A 253 -4.03 29.61 -53.01
N ILE A 254 -3.18 30.57 -52.61
CA ILE A 254 -2.66 31.62 -53.48
C ILE A 254 -1.58 31.09 -54.43
N PHE A 255 -0.60 30.37 -53.86
CA PHE A 255 0.57 29.90 -54.61
C PHE A 255 0.41 28.50 -55.20
N GLY A 256 -0.54 27.70 -54.65
CA GLY A 256 -0.81 26.33 -55.10
C GLY A 256 -1.76 26.23 -56.31
N LYS A 257 -2.28 27.32 -56.83
CA LYS A 257 -3.38 27.39 -57.85
C LYS A 257 -3.18 26.46 -59.06
N ASN A 258 -1.97 26.13 -59.42
CA ASN A 258 -1.69 25.31 -60.60
C ASN A 258 -1.08 23.91 -60.25
N GLN A 259 -0.82 23.60 -59.01
CA GLN A 259 -0.13 22.37 -58.59
C GLN A 259 -0.87 21.57 -57.53
N ILE A 260 -1.83 22.14 -56.81
CA ILE A 260 -2.49 21.48 -55.68
C ILE A 260 -3.99 21.42 -55.93
N SER A 261 -4.58 20.23 -55.74
CA SER A 261 -6.01 20.02 -55.85
C SER A 261 -6.76 20.62 -54.65
N LEU A 262 -7.93 21.22 -54.89
CA LEU A 262 -8.78 21.82 -53.87
C LEU A 262 -9.14 20.79 -52.75
N GLY A 263 -9.46 19.58 -53.16
CA GLY A 263 -9.83 18.53 -52.21
C GLY A 263 -8.70 18.18 -51.24
N LEU A 264 -7.46 18.13 -51.73
CA LEU A 264 -6.31 17.85 -50.88
C LEU A 264 -5.99 18.99 -49.90
N SER A 265 -6.18 20.24 -50.35
CA SER A 265 -6.05 21.43 -49.49
C SER A 265 -7.09 21.45 -48.37
N VAL A 266 -8.33 21.12 -48.67
CA VAL A 266 -9.44 21.09 -47.70
C VAL A 266 -9.25 19.92 -46.69
N SER A 267 -8.89 18.74 -47.20
CA SER A 267 -8.65 17.58 -46.33
C SER A 267 -7.45 17.78 -45.39
N LEU A 268 -6.37 18.39 -45.87
CA LEU A 268 -5.20 18.72 -45.05
C LEU A 268 -5.56 19.74 -43.98
N PHE A 269 -6.28 20.80 -44.33
CA PHE A 269 -6.71 21.84 -43.40
C PHE A 269 -7.61 21.29 -42.31
N SER A 270 -8.63 20.48 -42.67
CA SER A 270 -9.52 19.84 -41.69
C SER A 270 -8.77 18.89 -40.75
N SER A 271 -7.83 18.09 -41.26
CA SER A 271 -7.03 17.17 -40.43
C SER A 271 -6.08 17.92 -39.49
N LEU A 272 -5.47 19.02 -39.95
CA LEU A 272 -4.63 19.88 -39.10
C LEU A 272 -5.44 20.59 -38.01
N LEU A 273 -6.68 20.99 -38.25
CA LEU A 273 -7.57 21.54 -37.22
C LEU A 273 -7.83 20.51 -36.10
N VAL A 274 -8.20 19.29 -36.46
CA VAL A 274 -8.41 18.20 -35.50
C VAL A 274 -7.14 17.91 -34.72
N PHE A 275 -5.98 17.89 -35.40
CA PHE A 275 -4.69 17.65 -34.74
C PHE A 275 -4.29 18.79 -33.80
N THR A 276 -4.65 20.03 -34.08
CA THR A 276 -4.41 21.18 -33.19
C THR A 276 -5.14 21.03 -31.88
N ASP A 277 -6.42 20.63 -31.91
CA ASP A 277 -7.21 20.35 -30.72
C ASP A 277 -6.60 19.20 -29.89
N GLU A 278 -6.17 18.12 -30.56
CA GLU A 278 -5.50 17.02 -29.88
C GLU A 278 -4.18 17.43 -29.17
N ILE A 279 -3.38 18.27 -29.83
CA ILE A 279 -2.09 18.71 -29.28
C ILE A 279 -2.31 19.63 -28.07
N SER A 280 -3.17 20.63 -28.19
CA SER A 280 -3.29 21.67 -27.19
C SER A 280 -3.75 21.15 -25.84
N TYR A 281 -4.76 20.28 -25.81
CA TYR A 281 -5.29 19.74 -24.56
C TYR A 281 -4.64 18.40 -24.15
N LYS A 282 -4.61 17.44 -25.09
CA LYS A 282 -4.15 16.08 -24.76
C LYS A 282 -2.63 16.01 -24.57
N LEU A 283 -1.85 16.84 -25.26
CA LEU A 283 -0.40 16.89 -25.08
C LEU A 283 -0.05 17.36 -23.67
N SER A 284 -0.62 18.50 -23.22
CA SER A 284 -0.40 19.04 -21.87
C SER A 284 -0.77 18.01 -20.79
N MET A 285 -1.97 17.41 -20.90
CA MET A 285 -2.44 16.39 -19.99
C MET A 285 -1.50 15.15 -19.96
N ASN A 286 -0.99 14.71 -21.11
CA ASN A 286 -0.07 13.56 -21.15
C ASN A 286 1.32 13.91 -20.61
N VAL A 287 1.80 15.15 -20.80
CA VAL A 287 3.03 15.64 -20.18
C VAL A 287 2.89 15.64 -18.65
N LYS A 288 1.79 16.19 -18.13
CA LYS A 288 1.50 16.15 -16.68
C LYS A 288 1.52 14.72 -16.14
N LYS A 289 0.76 13.80 -16.77
CA LYS A 289 0.72 12.38 -16.40
C LYS A 289 2.09 11.73 -16.45
N PHE A 290 2.90 12.06 -17.44
CA PHE A 290 4.27 11.56 -17.58
C PHE A 290 5.17 12.03 -16.44
N VAL A 291 5.16 13.34 -16.13
CA VAL A 291 6.00 13.93 -15.08
C VAL A 291 5.60 13.39 -13.71
N ASP A 292 4.31 13.44 -13.37
CA ASP A 292 3.76 12.91 -12.12
C ASP A 292 4.11 11.43 -11.92
N SER A 293 3.78 10.61 -12.93
CA SER A 293 4.06 9.17 -12.83
C SER A 293 5.55 8.87 -12.76
N LYS A 294 6.42 9.61 -13.49
CA LYS A 294 7.88 9.44 -13.44
C LYS A 294 8.44 9.74 -12.05
N LEU A 295 8.00 10.83 -11.42
CA LEU A 295 8.46 11.20 -10.09
C LEU A 295 7.99 10.21 -9.04
N PHE A 296 6.73 9.77 -9.13
CA PHE A 296 6.20 8.71 -8.28
C PHE A 296 7.01 7.41 -8.41
N LEU A 297 7.30 6.97 -9.64
CA LEU A 297 8.09 5.78 -9.90
C LEU A 297 9.53 5.90 -9.39
N ASN A 298 10.12 7.08 -9.38
CA ASN A 298 11.43 7.32 -8.80
C ASN A 298 11.38 7.13 -7.28
N LYS A 299 10.42 7.75 -6.59
CA LYS A 299 10.22 7.58 -5.14
C LYS A 299 9.94 6.11 -4.78
N PHE A 300 9.09 5.44 -5.55
CA PHE A 300 8.86 4.00 -5.37
C PHE A 300 10.13 3.18 -5.58
N ASN A 301 10.96 3.51 -6.59
CA ASN A 301 12.22 2.82 -6.80
C ASN A 301 13.21 3.07 -5.67
N GLU A 302 13.27 4.27 -5.11
CA GLU A 302 14.05 4.57 -3.89
C GLU A 302 13.56 3.72 -2.72
N PHE A 303 12.25 3.65 -2.51
CA PHE A 303 11.64 2.81 -1.48
C PHE A 303 12.05 1.34 -1.61
N ILE A 304 11.91 0.71 -2.76
CA ILE A 304 12.27 -0.72 -2.94
C ILE A 304 13.79 -0.99 -2.98
N THR A 305 14.62 0.06 -3.07
CA THR A 305 16.09 -0.07 -3.06
C THR A 305 16.70 0.27 -1.72
N LYS A 306 15.91 0.78 -0.77
CA LYS A 306 16.36 0.92 0.61
C LYS A 306 16.73 -0.46 1.13
N ASP A 307 17.85 -0.51 1.79
CA ASP A 307 18.29 -1.69 2.50
C ASP A 307 17.42 -1.81 3.77
N TYR A 308 16.18 -2.31 3.58
CA TYR A 308 15.43 -2.80 4.70
C TYR A 308 16.27 -3.98 5.18
N LYS A 309 16.92 -3.87 6.32
CA LYS A 309 17.77 -4.95 6.89
C LYS A 309 17.03 -6.26 6.70
N ILE A 310 17.27 -6.87 5.56
CA ILE A 310 16.86 -8.24 5.28
C ILE A 310 17.59 -9.03 6.34
N ASP A 311 16.85 -9.78 7.13
CA ASP A 311 17.45 -10.66 8.10
C ASP A 311 18.63 -11.33 7.44
N ILE A 312 19.83 -11.03 7.93
CA ILE A 312 20.99 -11.86 7.64
C ILE A 312 20.47 -13.25 7.96
N GLU A 313 20.45 -14.16 6.98
CA GLU A 313 20.02 -15.53 7.17
C GLU A 313 20.89 -16.10 8.30
N SER A 314 20.42 -15.86 9.53
CA SER A 314 20.97 -16.47 10.72
C SER A 314 20.73 -17.96 10.53
N SER A 315 21.83 -18.73 10.51
CA SER A 315 21.80 -20.13 10.08
C SER A 315 21.66 -21.12 11.20
N LYS A 316 21.75 -20.65 12.46
CA LYS A 316 21.68 -21.54 13.60
C LYS A 316 20.25 -22.00 13.88
N LEU A 317 20.13 -23.30 14.13
CA LEU A 317 18.86 -23.93 14.49
C LEU A 317 18.97 -24.36 15.97
N ILE A 318 17.88 -24.25 16.69
CA ILE A 318 17.69 -24.82 18.02
C ILE A 318 16.65 -25.92 17.93
N ASN A 319 16.77 -26.96 18.76
CA ASN A 319 15.84 -28.10 18.76
C ASN A 319 14.71 -27.92 19.77
N ASN A 320 14.95 -27.19 20.85
CA ASN A 320 14.01 -26.87 21.92
C ASN A 320 14.43 -25.58 22.62
N VAL A 321 13.62 -25.09 23.56
CA VAL A 321 13.94 -23.93 24.42
C VAL A 321 13.92 -24.40 25.86
N GLU A 322 15.12 -24.58 26.46
CA GLU A 322 15.27 -24.99 27.88
C GLU A 322 15.61 -23.80 28.77
N LYS A 323 16.40 -22.85 28.25
CA LYS A 323 16.89 -21.70 29.01
C LYS A 323 16.97 -20.44 28.13
N ILE A 324 16.51 -19.35 28.68
CA ILE A 324 16.60 -18.00 28.09
C ILE A 324 17.35 -17.10 29.05
N GLU A 325 18.47 -16.50 28.61
CA GLU A 325 19.30 -15.61 29.44
C GLU A 325 19.36 -14.22 28.81
N PHE A 326 18.94 -13.22 29.55
CA PHE A 326 19.14 -11.81 29.20
C PHE A 326 20.38 -11.28 29.92
N LYS A 327 21.33 -10.66 29.18
CA LYS A 327 22.58 -10.11 29.69
C LYS A 327 22.73 -8.67 29.26
N ASN A 328 22.52 -7.74 30.20
CA ASN A 328 22.65 -6.29 30.02
C ASN A 328 21.86 -5.77 28.76
N VAL A 329 20.65 -6.27 28.58
CA VAL A 329 19.83 -5.91 27.40
C VAL A 329 19.28 -4.51 27.55
N SER A 330 19.53 -3.67 26.55
CA SER A 330 18.99 -2.32 26.44
C SER A 330 18.31 -2.10 25.08
N PHE A 331 17.34 -1.21 25.06
CA PHE A 331 16.62 -0.86 23.82
C PHE A 331 16.14 0.59 23.83
N THR A 332 16.20 1.23 22.65
CA THR A 332 15.76 2.62 22.45
C THR A 332 14.76 2.73 21.30
N TYR A 333 13.71 3.55 21.49
CA TYR A 333 12.94 4.12 20.38
C TYR A 333 13.47 5.54 20.10
N GLY A 334 14.13 5.72 18.96
CA GLY A 334 14.84 6.98 18.67
C GLY A 334 15.90 7.26 19.75
N ASN A 335 15.76 8.36 20.47
CA ASN A 335 16.69 8.78 21.53
C ASN A 335 16.28 8.34 22.94
N ASN A 336 15.13 7.68 23.10
CA ASN A 336 14.61 7.35 24.42
C ASN A 336 14.85 5.88 24.76
N TYR A 337 15.60 5.63 25.85
CA TYR A 337 15.78 4.29 26.39
C TYR A 337 14.49 3.79 27.02
N ILE A 338 13.99 2.67 26.49
CA ILE A 338 12.83 1.93 27.03
C ILE A 338 13.26 0.79 27.95
N LEU A 339 14.33 0.08 27.58
CA LEU A 339 14.96 -0.94 28.42
C LEU A 339 16.40 -0.53 28.71
N LYS A 340 16.87 -0.77 29.94
CA LYS A 340 18.18 -0.34 30.44
C LYS A 340 18.86 -1.45 31.22
N ASN A 341 19.85 -2.09 30.60
CA ASN A 341 20.68 -3.14 31.24
C ASN A 341 19.87 -4.25 31.93
N CYS A 342 18.81 -4.75 31.30
CA CYS A 342 17.99 -5.83 31.82
C CYS A 342 18.79 -7.13 31.81
N SER A 343 18.88 -7.80 32.98
CA SER A 343 19.58 -9.10 33.13
C SER A 343 18.73 -10.02 34.01
N PHE A 344 18.35 -11.20 33.49
CA PHE A 344 17.58 -12.22 34.17
C PHE A 344 17.65 -13.56 33.40
N ILE A 345 17.17 -14.61 34.02
CA ILE A 345 17.15 -15.97 33.45
C ILE A 345 15.73 -16.52 33.56
N MET A 346 15.31 -17.22 32.52
CA MET A 346 14.09 -18.03 32.50
C MET A 346 14.44 -19.47 32.12
N GLU A 347 13.85 -20.43 32.81
CA GLU A 347 14.12 -21.86 32.62
C GLU A 347 12.84 -22.62 32.33
N LYS A 348 12.95 -23.71 31.59
CA LYS A 348 11.86 -24.64 31.26
C LYS A 348 11.10 -25.08 32.50
N SER A 349 9.86 -25.46 32.35
CA SER A 349 8.94 -25.90 33.43
C SER A 349 8.50 -24.78 34.39
N ASN A 350 8.91 -23.53 34.17
CA ASN A 350 8.53 -22.39 35.02
C ASN A 350 7.62 -21.41 34.31
N LYS A 351 6.75 -20.79 35.11
CA LYS A 351 5.84 -19.70 34.72
C LYS A 351 6.36 -18.38 35.26
N TYR A 352 6.63 -17.44 34.39
CA TYR A 352 7.15 -16.12 34.73
C TYR A 352 6.09 -15.05 34.51
N ALA A 353 5.79 -14.24 35.52
CA ALA A 353 5.01 -13.04 35.36
C ALA A 353 5.92 -11.83 35.16
N ILE A 354 5.69 -11.01 34.15
CA ILE A 354 6.35 -9.72 33.97
C ILE A 354 5.36 -8.64 34.35
N VAL A 355 5.65 -7.90 35.42
CA VAL A 355 4.79 -6.86 35.95
C VAL A 355 5.48 -5.51 36.00
N GLY A 356 4.71 -4.43 36.00
CA GLY A 356 5.22 -3.06 36.05
C GLY A 356 4.20 -2.05 35.56
N GLU A 357 4.48 -0.80 35.74
CA GLU A 357 3.62 0.29 35.29
C GLU A 357 3.45 0.31 33.76
N ASN A 358 2.41 1.03 33.29
CA ASN A 358 2.22 1.23 31.86
C ASN A 358 3.41 2.01 31.28
N GLY A 359 3.92 1.58 30.13
CA GLY A 359 5.11 2.19 29.51
C GLY A 359 6.46 1.73 30.10
N ALA A 360 6.47 0.81 31.07
CA ALA A 360 7.74 0.30 31.65
C ALA A 360 8.60 -0.53 30.67
N GLY A 361 8.05 -0.93 29.50
CA GLY A 361 8.77 -1.69 28.48
C GLY A 361 8.45 -3.20 28.43
N LYS A 362 7.36 -3.64 29.06
CA LYS A 362 6.96 -5.08 29.13
C LYS A 362 6.76 -5.69 27.73
N THR A 363 5.90 -5.09 26.92
CA THR A 363 5.65 -5.53 25.53
C THR A 363 6.88 -5.42 24.64
N THR A 364 7.72 -4.39 24.87
CA THR A 364 8.99 -4.22 24.15
C THR A 364 9.95 -5.38 24.42
N LEU A 365 10.03 -5.83 25.68
CA LEU A 365 10.85 -6.98 26.06
C LEU A 365 10.41 -8.26 25.33
N VAL A 366 9.08 -8.48 25.19
CA VAL A 366 8.52 -9.60 24.42
C VAL A 366 8.83 -9.46 22.93
N LYS A 367 8.64 -8.27 22.34
CA LYS A 367 8.98 -8.04 20.94
C LYS A 367 10.44 -8.33 20.63
N ILE A 368 11.34 -7.99 21.53
CA ILE A 368 12.77 -8.31 21.41
C ILE A 368 12.99 -9.83 21.48
N LEU A 369 12.39 -10.51 22.44
CA LEU A 369 12.52 -11.98 22.62
C LEU A 369 12.00 -12.75 21.39
N LEU A 370 10.99 -12.23 20.72
CA LEU A 370 10.47 -12.78 19.46
C LEU A 370 11.34 -12.45 18.23
N GLY A 371 12.45 -11.72 18.41
CA GLY A 371 13.33 -11.29 17.32
C GLY A 371 12.71 -10.25 16.40
N LEU A 372 11.68 -9.53 16.88
CA LEU A 372 10.97 -8.50 16.09
C LEU A 372 11.67 -7.14 16.16
N LEU A 373 12.45 -6.88 17.22
CA LEU A 373 13.20 -5.64 17.44
C LEU A 373 14.67 -5.98 17.69
N ASP A 374 15.57 -5.09 17.25
CA ASP A 374 16.99 -5.19 17.57
C ASP A 374 17.24 -4.68 19.01
N TYR A 375 18.40 -4.96 19.61
CA TYR A 375 18.70 -4.62 20.99
C TYR A 375 20.22 -4.48 21.22
N GLU A 376 20.62 -3.84 22.29
CA GLU A 376 22.00 -3.84 22.81
C GLU A 376 22.14 -4.90 23.89
N GLY A 377 23.36 -5.45 24.07
CA GLY A 377 23.59 -6.55 24.99
C GLY A 377 23.48 -7.91 24.31
N SER A 378 23.15 -8.96 25.06
CA SER A 378 23.10 -10.36 24.60
C SER A 378 21.87 -11.08 25.15
N ILE A 379 21.19 -11.84 24.29
CA ILE A 379 20.12 -12.78 24.69
C ILE A 379 20.49 -14.15 24.19
N LEU A 380 20.67 -15.09 25.14
CA LEU A 380 21.05 -16.44 24.81
C LEU A 380 19.88 -17.41 25.00
N ILE A 381 19.62 -18.23 23.99
CA ILE A 381 18.68 -19.36 24.04
C ILE A 381 19.52 -20.63 24.03
N ASN A 382 19.53 -21.39 25.14
CA ASN A 382 20.40 -22.55 25.34
C ASN A 382 21.88 -22.26 25.05
N GLY A 383 22.36 -21.04 25.36
CA GLY A 383 23.71 -20.59 25.09
C GLY A 383 23.98 -20.09 23.66
N VAL A 384 23.00 -20.10 22.77
CA VAL A 384 23.09 -19.55 21.41
C VAL A 384 22.52 -18.13 21.38
N GLU A 385 23.25 -17.18 20.82
CA GLU A 385 22.79 -15.78 20.68
C GLU A 385 21.53 -15.70 19.81
N LEU A 386 20.50 -14.99 20.28
CA LEU A 386 19.20 -14.85 19.62
C LEU A 386 19.31 -14.35 18.16
N ARG A 387 20.23 -13.42 17.91
CA ARG A 387 20.48 -12.87 16.57
C ARG A 387 21.04 -13.88 15.58
N GLU A 388 21.64 -14.96 16.07
CA GLU A 388 22.22 -16.02 15.24
C GLU A 388 21.22 -17.14 14.92
N ILE A 389 20.05 -17.16 15.57
CA ILE A 389 18.98 -18.13 15.35
C ILE A 389 18.10 -17.68 14.20
N SER A 390 17.80 -18.59 13.27
CA SER A 390 16.93 -18.25 12.14
C SER A 390 15.52 -17.90 12.62
N LYS A 391 14.90 -16.85 12.02
CA LYS A 391 13.53 -16.42 12.38
C LYS A 391 12.49 -17.52 12.19
N ASN A 392 12.65 -18.34 11.16
CA ASN A 392 11.82 -19.51 10.95
C ASN A 392 11.93 -20.53 12.10
N CYS A 393 13.11 -20.67 12.68
CA CYS A 393 13.32 -21.51 13.84
C CYS A 393 12.69 -20.87 15.09
N LEU A 394 12.96 -19.58 15.34
CA LEU A 394 12.34 -18.85 16.45
C LEU A 394 10.80 -18.93 16.39
N SER A 395 10.20 -18.70 15.23
CA SER A 395 8.76 -18.75 15.07
C SER A 395 8.14 -20.13 15.31
N LYS A 396 8.90 -21.22 15.25
CA LYS A 396 8.43 -22.58 15.61
C LYS A 396 8.41 -22.81 17.10
N HIS A 397 9.38 -22.24 17.82
CA HIS A 397 9.57 -22.49 19.26
C HIS A 397 8.89 -21.41 20.14
N PHE A 398 8.66 -20.21 19.61
CA PHE A 398 8.04 -19.12 20.35
C PHE A 398 6.66 -18.82 19.79
N GLY A 399 5.67 -18.74 20.66
CA GLY A 399 4.32 -18.31 20.33
C GLY A 399 3.85 -17.21 21.26
N ALA A 400 3.18 -16.18 20.73
CA ALA A 400 2.70 -15.06 21.51
C ALA A 400 1.24 -14.70 21.17
N ILE A 401 0.49 -14.31 22.20
CA ILE A 401 -0.78 -13.60 22.07
C ILE A 401 -0.52 -12.18 22.56
N PHE A 402 -0.76 -11.20 21.70
CA PHE A 402 -0.67 -9.78 22.04
C PHE A 402 -2.01 -9.24 22.50
N GLN A 403 -2.00 -8.13 23.25
CA GLN A 403 -3.19 -7.42 23.70
C GLN A 403 -4.12 -7.08 22.53
N ASP A 404 -3.55 -6.56 21.45
CA ASP A 404 -4.25 -6.19 20.20
C ASP A 404 -4.10 -7.29 19.15
N PHE A 405 -4.69 -8.45 19.40
CA PHE A 405 -4.67 -9.55 18.44
C PHE A 405 -5.55 -9.27 17.21
N VAL A 406 -5.09 -9.73 16.04
CA VAL A 406 -5.76 -9.50 14.77
C VAL A 406 -7.01 -10.38 14.63
N LYS A 407 -8.11 -9.75 14.21
CA LYS A 407 -9.39 -10.39 13.87
C LYS A 407 -9.44 -10.56 12.35
N TYR A 408 -8.96 -11.71 11.86
CA TYR A 408 -8.98 -11.96 10.41
C TYR A 408 -10.40 -12.29 9.93
N GLU A 409 -10.81 -11.63 8.85
CA GLU A 409 -12.08 -11.91 8.18
C GLU A 409 -11.93 -13.15 7.26
N MET A 410 -11.96 -14.32 7.87
CA MET A 410 -11.78 -15.66 7.29
C MET A 410 -12.68 -16.65 8.02
N THR A 411 -12.72 -17.92 7.58
CA THR A 411 -13.44 -18.96 8.31
C THR A 411 -12.81 -19.24 9.68
N VAL A 412 -13.56 -19.89 10.59
CA VAL A 412 -13.05 -20.30 11.90
C VAL A 412 -11.82 -21.19 11.73
N SER A 413 -11.88 -22.17 10.84
CA SER A 413 -10.80 -23.12 10.58
C SER A 413 -9.53 -22.42 10.06
N GLU A 414 -9.67 -21.49 9.12
CA GLU A 414 -8.55 -20.70 8.61
C GLU A 414 -7.97 -19.79 9.68
N ASN A 415 -8.81 -19.16 10.50
CA ASN A 415 -8.38 -18.33 11.62
C ASN A 415 -7.55 -19.07 12.65
N ILE A 416 -7.81 -20.34 12.89
CA ILE A 416 -7.08 -21.17 13.87
C ILE A 416 -5.87 -21.83 13.22
N GLY A 417 -6.09 -22.53 12.11
CA GLY A 417 -5.10 -23.42 11.51
C GLY A 417 -4.15 -22.76 10.52
N PHE A 418 -4.57 -21.65 9.88
CA PHE A 418 -3.92 -21.12 8.69
C PHE A 418 -3.70 -22.25 7.66
N GLU A 419 -2.50 -22.76 7.51
CA GLU A 419 -2.18 -23.89 6.62
C GLU A 419 -1.87 -25.20 7.41
N SER A 420 -2.16 -25.23 8.72
CA SER A 420 -1.85 -26.40 9.56
C SER A 420 -2.81 -27.55 9.30
N ASN A 421 -2.27 -28.73 9.04
CA ASN A 421 -3.03 -30.00 8.93
C ASN A 421 -3.35 -30.64 10.28
N LYS A 422 -3.11 -29.97 11.40
CA LYS A 422 -3.38 -30.48 12.75
C LYS A 422 -4.89 -30.54 13.02
N ASN A 423 -5.28 -31.34 14.03
CA ASN A 423 -6.67 -31.53 14.39
C ASN A 423 -7.26 -30.27 15.05
N ILE A 424 -7.87 -29.41 14.23
CA ILE A 424 -8.52 -28.16 14.66
C ILE A 424 -9.66 -28.43 15.64
N ASP A 425 -10.41 -29.53 15.49
CA ASP A 425 -11.57 -29.86 16.34
C ASP A 425 -11.14 -30.14 17.79
N GLU A 426 -9.96 -30.71 18.00
CA GLU A 426 -9.37 -30.88 19.34
C GLU A 426 -9.03 -29.53 19.99
N ILE A 427 -8.41 -28.63 19.21
CA ILE A 427 -8.05 -27.31 19.68
C ILE A 427 -9.29 -26.48 20.05
N ILE A 428 -10.32 -26.52 19.20
CA ILE A 428 -11.61 -25.85 19.44
C ILE A 428 -12.21 -26.30 20.79
N ARG A 429 -12.12 -27.59 21.09
CA ARG A 429 -12.60 -28.14 22.38
C ARG A 429 -11.74 -27.66 23.54
N LYS A 430 -10.41 -27.66 23.41
CA LYS A 430 -9.46 -27.20 24.44
C LYS A 430 -9.69 -25.73 24.84
N VAL A 431 -10.05 -24.87 23.89
CA VAL A 431 -10.34 -23.44 24.18
C VAL A 431 -11.81 -23.16 24.54
N GLY A 432 -12.66 -24.18 24.58
CA GLY A 432 -14.07 -24.05 24.96
C GLY A 432 -14.92 -23.29 23.93
N LEU A 433 -14.62 -23.41 22.63
CA LEU A 433 -15.39 -22.79 21.55
C LEU A 433 -16.38 -23.76 20.86
N ASN A 434 -16.35 -25.06 21.21
CA ASN A 434 -17.14 -26.07 20.54
C ASN A 434 -18.66 -25.74 20.51
N LYS A 435 -19.27 -25.39 21.65
CA LYS A 435 -20.71 -25.05 21.74
C LYS A 435 -21.06 -23.89 20.82
N LYS A 436 -20.20 -22.89 20.71
CA LYS A 436 -20.44 -21.72 19.86
C LYS A 436 -20.33 -22.10 18.38
N ILE A 437 -19.27 -22.81 18.01
CA ILE A 437 -19.02 -23.21 16.62
C ILE A 437 -20.08 -24.20 16.13
N ASP A 438 -20.54 -25.13 17.00
CA ASP A 438 -21.61 -26.07 16.69
C ASP A 438 -22.96 -25.35 16.46
N SER A 439 -23.15 -24.15 16.98
CA SER A 439 -24.35 -23.32 16.72
C SER A 439 -24.31 -22.60 15.37
N PHE A 440 -23.21 -22.60 14.64
CA PHE A 440 -23.11 -22.00 13.33
C PHE A 440 -23.63 -22.93 12.25
N GLU A 441 -24.30 -22.40 11.23
CA GLU A 441 -24.83 -23.19 10.11
C GLU A 441 -23.70 -23.96 9.38
N ASN A 442 -22.53 -23.32 9.19
CA ASN A 442 -21.39 -23.90 8.50
C ASN A 442 -20.33 -24.46 9.48
N GLY A 443 -20.61 -24.53 10.79
CA GLY A 443 -19.68 -25.00 11.80
C GLY A 443 -18.33 -24.28 11.75
N LYS A 444 -17.21 -25.02 11.67
CA LYS A 444 -15.86 -24.44 11.58
C LYS A 444 -15.53 -23.76 10.24
N ASN A 445 -16.36 -23.97 9.20
CA ASN A 445 -16.24 -23.29 7.92
C ASN A 445 -17.05 -21.99 7.87
N GLN A 446 -17.70 -21.60 8.99
CA GLN A 446 -18.38 -20.33 9.09
C GLN A 446 -17.38 -19.18 8.97
N PHE A 447 -17.70 -18.21 8.09
CA PHE A 447 -16.92 -17.00 7.90
C PHE A 447 -17.12 -16.03 9.08
N LEU A 448 -16.02 -15.43 9.56
CA LEU A 448 -16.03 -14.47 10.66
C LEU A 448 -15.77 -13.06 10.13
N GLY A 449 -16.40 -12.06 10.74
CA GLY A 449 -16.22 -10.67 10.35
C GLY A 449 -17.40 -10.11 9.56
N LYS A 450 -17.13 -9.09 8.73
CA LYS A 450 -18.17 -8.35 7.98
C LYS A 450 -18.24 -8.79 6.50
N LEU A 451 -17.20 -9.44 5.99
CA LEU A 451 -17.18 -9.96 4.62
C LEU A 451 -18.05 -11.20 4.51
N GLU A 452 -18.56 -11.50 3.33
CA GLU A 452 -19.30 -12.72 2.98
C GLU A 452 -20.42 -13.12 3.97
N GLU A 453 -21.17 -12.13 4.49
CA GLU A 453 -22.20 -12.33 5.51
C GLU A 453 -21.68 -13.03 6.79
N GLY A 454 -20.43 -12.74 7.14
CA GLY A 454 -19.72 -13.35 8.26
C GLY A 454 -20.36 -13.03 9.63
N ILE A 455 -20.17 -13.94 10.57
CA ILE A 455 -20.66 -13.78 11.94
C ILE A 455 -19.66 -12.98 12.77
N SER A 456 -20.16 -11.99 13.52
CA SER A 456 -19.36 -11.24 14.47
C SER A 456 -19.26 -11.98 15.79
N LEU A 457 -18.05 -12.26 16.26
CA LEU A 457 -17.78 -12.82 17.58
C LEU A 457 -17.65 -11.73 18.63
N SER A 458 -17.97 -12.06 19.88
CA SER A 458 -17.62 -11.23 21.04
C SER A 458 -16.11 -11.15 21.22
N LEU A 459 -15.63 -10.16 21.98
CA LEU A 459 -14.19 -10.02 22.23
C LEU A 459 -13.60 -11.25 22.93
N GLY A 460 -14.33 -11.85 23.91
CA GLY A 460 -13.90 -13.07 24.58
C GLY A 460 -13.84 -14.29 23.65
N GLU A 461 -14.79 -14.42 22.71
CA GLU A 461 -14.74 -15.49 21.69
C GLU A 461 -13.56 -15.29 20.72
N TRP A 462 -13.28 -14.05 20.31
CA TRP A 462 -12.08 -13.74 19.52
C TRP A 462 -10.79 -14.06 20.26
N GLN A 463 -10.76 -13.82 21.57
CA GLN A 463 -9.62 -14.15 22.42
C GLN A 463 -9.38 -15.66 22.49
N LYS A 464 -10.46 -16.45 22.57
CA LYS A 464 -10.38 -17.92 22.49
C LYS A 464 -9.86 -18.38 21.10
N ILE A 465 -10.20 -17.67 20.02
CA ILE A 465 -9.60 -17.91 18.67
C ILE A 465 -8.09 -17.60 18.70
N ALA A 466 -7.67 -16.47 19.29
CA ALA A 466 -6.25 -16.14 19.40
C ALA A 466 -5.48 -17.19 20.24
N LEU A 467 -6.10 -17.70 21.31
CA LEU A 467 -5.55 -18.79 22.10
C LEU A 467 -5.43 -20.09 21.29
N ALA A 468 -6.43 -20.41 20.47
CA ALA A 468 -6.41 -21.57 19.59
C ALA A 468 -5.26 -21.49 18.56
N ARG A 469 -4.98 -20.28 18.00
CA ARG A 469 -3.84 -20.03 17.12
C ARG A 469 -2.49 -20.33 17.78
N LEU A 470 -2.36 -20.02 19.06
CA LEU A 470 -1.14 -20.31 19.80
C LEU A 470 -0.98 -21.82 20.03
N LEU A 471 -2.05 -22.50 20.45
CA LEU A 471 -2.02 -23.91 20.79
C LEU A 471 -1.72 -24.83 19.61
N ILE A 472 -2.26 -24.52 18.43
CA ILE A 472 -2.05 -25.36 17.25
C ILE A 472 -0.58 -25.39 16.83
N ARG A 473 0.22 -24.40 17.22
CA ARG A 473 1.64 -24.29 16.89
C ARG A 473 2.53 -25.21 17.74
N ASN A 474 2.10 -25.55 18.97
CA ASN A 474 2.83 -26.39 19.90
C ASN A 474 4.27 -25.87 20.18
N CYS A 475 4.36 -24.62 20.66
CA CYS A 475 5.63 -23.94 20.93
C CYS A 475 6.19 -24.28 22.29
N ASP A 476 7.54 -24.21 22.44
CA ASP A 476 8.24 -24.44 23.69
C ASP A 476 8.15 -23.24 24.65
N CYS A 477 8.00 -22.05 24.13
CA CYS A 477 7.82 -20.82 24.89
C CYS A 477 6.48 -20.18 24.53
N LEU A 478 5.60 -20.03 25.52
CA LEU A 478 4.26 -19.48 25.37
C LEU A 478 4.19 -18.09 26.05
N ILE A 479 3.86 -17.07 25.28
CA ILE A 479 3.85 -15.69 25.74
C ILE A 479 2.42 -15.13 25.68
N PHE A 480 1.97 -14.53 26.77
CA PHE A 480 0.64 -13.96 26.92
C PHE A 480 0.77 -12.50 27.35
N ASP A 481 0.55 -11.56 26.41
CA ASP A 481 0.61 -10.12 26.68
C ASP A 481 -0.81 -9.61 26.97
N GLU A 482 -1.14 -9.44 28.26
CA GLU A 482 -2.42 -8.97 28.77
C GLU A 482 -3.65 -9.72 28.22
N PRO A 483 -3.65 -11.06 28.23
CA PRO A 483 -4.66 -11.85 27.54
C PRO A 483 -6.08 -11.67 28.10
N THR A 484 -6.28 -10.95 29.21
CA THR A 484 -7.58 -10.80 29.90
C THR A 484 -8.03 -9.35 30.07
N ALA A 485 -7.38 -8.38 29.44
CA ALA A 485 -7.57 -6.94 29.70
C ALA A 485 -9.03 -6.43 29.52
N SER A 486 -9.84 -7.10 28.70
CA SER A 486 -11.20 -6.64 28.36
C SER A 486 -12.31 -7.64 28.70
N LEU A 487 -12.04 -8.55 29.64
CA LEU A 487 -12.97 -9.60 30.04
C LEU A 487 -13.65 -9.31 31.37
N ASP A 488 -14.88 -9.83 31.51
CA ASP A 488 -15.54 -9.93 32.82
C ASP A 488 -14.80 -10.90 33.74
N PRO A 489 -14.95 -10.78 35.07
CA PRO A 489 -14.20 -11.60 36.04
C PRO A 489 -14.40 -13.12 35.91
N ILE A 490 -15.54 -13.58 35.42
CA ILE A 490 -15.83 -15.01 35.24
C ILE A 490 -15.06 -15.54 34.02
N SER A 491 -15.20 -14.86 32.88
CA SER A 491 -14.48 -15.19 31.64
C SER A 491 -12.96 -15.09 31.84
N GLU A 492 -12.51 -14.09 32.59
CA GLU A 492 -11.10 -13.94 32.96
C GLU A 492 -10.57 -15.18 33.68
N ARG A 493 -11.29 -15.61 34.73
CA ARG A 493 -10.90 -16.80 35.51
C ARG A 493 -10.83 -18.05 34.64
N GLU A 494 -11.83 -18.27 33.76
CA GLU A 494 -11.80 -19.40 32.82
C GLU A 494 -10.54 -19.38 31.93
N ILE A 495 -10.20 -18.21 31.39
CA ILE A 495 -9.03 -18.09 30.51
C ILE A 495 -7.74 -18.29 31.28
N ILE A 496 -7.61 -17.75 32.48
CA ILE A 496 -6.45 -17.97 33.34
C ILE A 496 -6.29 -19.46 33.68
N GLU A 497 -7.37 -20.14 34.06
CA GLU A 497 -7.38 -21.58 34.33
C GLU A 497 -6.98 -22.37 33.08
N ASN A 498 -7.56 -22.05 31.92
CA ASN A 498 -7.20 -22.66 30.65
C ASN A 498 -5.71 -22.47 30.31
N ILE A 499 -5.19 -21.23 30.39
CA ILE A 499 -3.78 -20.94 30.11
C ILE A 499 -2.86 -21.70 31.07
N ASN A 500 -3.22 -21.78 32.37
CA ASN A 500 -2.45 -22.52 33.36
C ASN A 500 -2.37 -24.02 33.04
N HIS A 501 -3.43 -24.60 32.49
CA HIS A 501 -3.43 -26.01 32.03
C HIS A 501 -2.64 -26.22 30.72
N LEU A 502 -2.43 -25.16 29.94
CA LEU A 502 -1.71 -25.24 28.68
C LEU A 502 -0.20 -25.15 28.84
N ILE A 503 0.27 -24.49 29.92
CA ILE A 503 1.67 -24.42 30.26
C ILE A 503 1.99 -25.68 31.06
N THR A 504 2.68 -26.61 30.42
CA THR A 504 3.12 -27.89 30.99
C THR A 504 4.59 -27.83 31.43
N GLU A 505 5.12 -28.90 32.01
CA GLU A 505 6.55 -29.03 32.35
C GLU A 505 7.46 -28.97 31.12
N ASP A 506 6.87 -29.06 29.90
CA ASP A 506 7.61 -28.99 28.65
C ASP A 506 7.78 -27.56 28.09
N ASN A 507 7.15 -26.56 28.70
CA ASN A 507 7.12 -25.19 28.18
C ASN A 507 7.76 -24.21 29.17
N ILE A 508 8.17 -23.04 28.64
CA ILE A 508 8.36 -21.80 29.39
C ILE A 508 7.09 -20.96 29.23
N GLY A 509 6.45 -20.57 30.32
CA GLY A 509 5.29 -19.65 30.30
C GLY A 509 5.73 -18.24 30.65
N ILE A 510 5.42 -17.27 29.82
CA ILE A 510 5.66 -15.84 30.07
C ILE A 510 4.33 -15.09 30.06
N TRP A 511 4.01 -14.45 31.16
CA TRP A 511 2.75 -13.73 31.34
C TRP A 511 2.99 -12.25 31.63
N ILE A 512 2.56 -11.37 30.76
CA ILE A 512 2.53 -9.93 31.04
C ILE A 512 1.15 -9.57 31.56
N THR A 513 1.11 -8.94 32.73
CA THR A 513 -0.16 -8.51 33.32
C THR A 513 0.01 -7.31 34.23
N HIS A 514 -1.02 -6.47 34.30
CA HIS A 514 -1.21 -5.50 35.38
C HIS A 514 -2.20 -5.96 36.42
N ARG A 515 -2.81 -7.12 36.28
CA ARG A 515 -3.67 -7.72 37.29
C ARG A 515 -2.84 -8.61 38.20
N LEU A 516 -2.30 -7.99 39.26
CA LEU A 516 -1.31 -8.64 40.11
C LEU A 516 -1.83 -9.86 40.85
N GLY A 517 -3.15 -9.99 41.01
CA GLY A 517 -3.79 -11.17 41.58
C GLY A 517 -3.55 -12.45 40.74
N SER A 518 -3.44 -12.33 39.42
CA SER A 518 -3.17 -13.47 38.52
C SER A 518 -1.73 -13.99 38.62
N CYS A 519 -0.78 -13.17 39.11
CA CYS A 519 0.61 -13.54 39.27
C CYS A 519 0.80 -14.65 40.34
N ARG A 520 -0.23 -14.90 41.16
CA ARG A 520 -0.17 -15.97 42.19
C ARG A 520 0.00 -17.38 41.60
N SER A 521 -0.38 -17.56 40.33
CA SER A 521 -0.21 -18.84 39.64
C SER A 521 1.14 -18.98 38.91
N CYS A 522 2.00 -17.97 38.98
CA CYS A 522 3.33 -17.98 38.41
C CYS A 522 4.39 -18.36 39.46
N ASP A 523 5.45 -19.05 39.01
CA ASP A 523 6.55 -19.47 39.87
C ASP A 523 7.46 -18.30 40.22
N TYR A 524 7.73 -17.41 39.25
CA TYR A 524 8.56 -16.22 39.43
C TYR A 524 7.89 -14.96 38.89
N ILE A 525 8.19 -13.85 39.54
CA ILE A 525 7.72 -12.54 39.15
C ILE A 525 8.92 -11.63 38.85
N LEU A 526 8.98 -11.12 37.63
CA LEU A 526 9.94 -10.13 37.17
C LEU A 526 9.28 -8.74 37.24
N VAL A 527 9.78 -7.86 38.09
CA VAL A 527 9.24 -6.52 38.28
C VAL A 527 10.04 -5.52 37.43
N LEU A 528 9.40 -4.96 36.44
CA LEU A 528 9.99 -3.97 35.52
C LEU A 528 9.60 -2.54 35.97
N LYS A 529 10.58 -1.71 36.24
CA LYS A 529 10.42 -0.31 36.61
C LYS A 529 11.42 0.56 35.90
N ASP A 530 10.98 1.65 35.28
CA ASP A 530 11.83 2.63 34.55
C ASP A 530 12.81 1.96 33.56
N GLY A 531 12.35 0.88 32.91
CA GLY A 531 13.12 0.10 31.94
C GLY A 531 14.14 -0.87 32.56
N LYS A 532 14.10 -1.13 33.87
CA LYS A 532 15.02 -2.06 34.57
C LYS A 532 14.24 -3.14 35.29
N ILE A 533 14.80 -4.34 35.34
CA ILE A 533 14.33 -5.38 36.27
C ILE A 533 14.84 -5.04 37.67
N VAL A 534 13.91 -4.64 38.55
CA VAL A 534 14.24 -4.26 39.93
C VAL A 534 14.07 -5.39 40.93
N GLU A 535 13.17 -6.33 40.63
CA GLU A 535 12.90 -7.47 41.51
C GLU A 535 12.67 -8.73 40.65
N ASN A 536 13.14 -9.89 41.14
CA ASN A 536 12.92 -11.20 40.52
C ASN A 536 12.87 -12.26 41.63
N ASP A 537 11.65 -12.66 42.03
CA ASP A 537 11.46 -13.67 43.08
C ASP A 537 10.06 -14.29 42.99
N THR A 538 9.74 -15.21 43.87
CA THR A 538 8.43 -15.84 44.01
C THR A 538 7.39 -14.83 44.56
N PHE A 539 6.10 -15.09 44.28
CA PHE A 539 4.99 -14.24 44.77
C PHE A 539 5.01 -14.05 46.30
N ASN A 540 5.26 -15.13 47.06
CA ASN A 540 5.28 -15.09 48.53
C ASN A 540 6.46 -14.28 49.07
N ASN A 541 7.65 -14.45 48.50
CA ASN A 541 8.83 -13.71 48.92
C ASN A 541 8.64 -12.20 48.69
N LEU A 542 8.16 -11.82 47.51
CA LEU A 542 7.92 -10.41 47.18
C LEU A 542 6.83 -9.74 48.06
N LEU A 543 5.90 -10.50 48.62
CA LEU A 543 4.92 -9.97 49.59
C LEU A 543 5.47 -9.87 51.01
N ASN A 544 6.40 -10.74 51.39
CA ASN A 544 6.97 -10.79 52.75
C ASN A 544 7.98 -9.67 53.02
N PHE A 545 8.67 -9.18 52.00
CA PHE A 545 9.62 -8.07 52.09
C PHE A 545 8.98 -6.75 51.71
N GLU A 546 9.60 -5.63 52.06
CA GLU A 546 9.24 -4.31 51.53
C GLU A 546 9.75 -4.19 50.07
N SER A 547 8.90 -4.63 49.14
CA SER A 547 9.19 -4.68 47.72
C SER A 547 8.35 -3.70 46.95
N TYR A 548 8.79 -3.31 45.74
CA TYR A 548 8.00 -2.50 44.83
C TYR A 548 6.74 -3.27 44.36
N PHE A 549 6.87 -4.61 44.18
CA PHE A 549 5.72 -5.46 43.89
C PHE A 549 4.67 -5.40 45.00
N LYS A 550 5.06 -5.49 46.26
CA LYS A 550 4.13 -5.40 47.41
C LYS A 550 3.39 -4.07 47.40
N LYS A 551 4.10 -2.96 47.11
CA LYS A 551 3.46 -1.64 46.99
C LYS A 551 2.42 -1.63 45.90
N LEU A 552 2.72 -2.13 44.71
CA LEU A 552 1.76 -2.22 43.60
C LEU A 552 0.56 -3.12 43.96
N TYR A 553 0.83 -4.29 44.54
CA TYR A 553 -0.19 -5.26 44.92
C TYR A 553 -1.14 -4.72 46.00
N THR A 554 -0.62 -4.10 47.04
CA THR A 554 -1.44 -3.52 48.11
C THR A 554 -2.27 -2.36 47.60
N THR A 555 -1.72 -1.52 46.75
CA THR A 555 -2.48 -0.43 46.10
C THR A 555 -3.63 -0.99 45.24
N GLN A 556 -3.38 -2.03 44.44
CA GLN A 556 -4.43 -2.64 43.62
C GLN A 556 -5.49 -3.34 44.49
N ARG A 557 -5.10 -4.01 45.57
CA ARG A 557 -6.00 -4.71 46.46
C ARG A 557 -6.89 -3.76 47.25
N SER A 558 -6.41 -2.57 47.61
CA SER A 558 -7.24 -1.59 48.38
C SER A 558 -8.47 -1.14 47.59
N TRP A 559 -8.43 -1.20 46.26
CA TRP A 559 -9.59 -0.84 45.42
C TRP A 559 -10.71 -1.89 45.42
N TYR A 560 -10.44 -3.12 45.86
CA TYR A 560 -11.41 -4.21 45.93
C TYR A 560 -11.90 -4.49 47.37
N ASN A 561 -11.35 -3.80 48.39
CA ASN A 561 -11.65 -4.03 49.79
C ASN A 561 -12.46 -2.89 50.41
N GLU A 562 -13.00 -1.97 49.60
CA GLU A 562 -14.10 -1.07 49.98
C GLU A 562 -15.44 -1.69 49.54
#